data_e0002bfb578afb3e98460a765815e7d3
#
_entry.id   e0002bfb578afb3e98460a765815e7d3
#
_cell.length_a   1.000
_cell.length_b   1.000
_cell.length_c   1.000
_cell.angle_alpha   90.00
_cell.angle_beta   90.00
_cell.angle_gamma   90.00
#
_symmetry.space_group_name_H-M   'P 1'
#
loop_
_entity.id
_entity.type
_entity.pdbx_description
1 polymer ?
#
loop_
_entity_poly.entity_id
_entity_poly.type
_entity_poly.pdbx_seq_one_letter_code
_entity_poly.pdbx_strand_id
1 'polypeptide(L)'
;MARIDYFNDPNAPKANSIVPSVTAVVPNERGELLLVHKTDNDLWALPGGGMDVGESMAETVVREVKEETGIDVVVTGVVGIYTNPNHVMAYDDGEVRQQCSICFTTRMLGGQLATSSETSEVEFVLPARLDGLNIHPSMRLRIDHYLERRSVPYIG
;
A
#
# COMPACT_ATOMS: atom_id res chain seq x y z
N MET A 1 8.72 5.56 13.15
CA MET A 1 9.89 6.34 12.69
C MET A 1 9.43 7.34 11.65
N ALA A 2 9.81 8.60 11.78
CA ALA A 2 9.45 9.63 10.83
C ALA A 2 10.13 9.38 9.49
N ARG A 3 9.39 9.62 8.42
CA ARG A 3 9.94 9.49 7.06
C ARG A 3 9.45 10.62 6.17
N ILE A 4 10.23 10.90 5.12
CA ILE A 4 9.86 11.83 4.06
C ILE A 4 9.81 11.05 2.76
N ASP A 5 8.64 11.09 2.09
CA ASP A 5 8.47 10.46 0.78
C ASP A 5 8.86 11.44 -0.32
N TYR A 6 9.64 10.96 -1.28
CA TYR A 6 9.98 11.66 -2.51
C TYR A 6 9.48 10.84 -3.68
N PHE A 7 8.59 11.41 -4.46
CA PHE A 7 8.00 10.73 -5.62
C PHE A 7 8.24 11.56 -6.88
N ASN A 8 9.17 11.07 -7.73
CA ASN A 8 9.61 11.78 -8.94
C ASN A 8 10.10 13.21 -8.65
N ASP A 9 10.77 13.38 -7.52
CA ASP A 9 11.30 14.66 -7.07
C ASP A 9 12.80 14.75 -7.38
N PRO A 10 13.26 15.75 -8.15
CA PRO A 10 14.67 15.88 -8.48
C PRO A 10 15.55 16.20 -7.26
N ASN A 11 14.96 16.64 -6.15
CA ASN A 11 15.68 16.93 -4.92
C ASN A 11 15.78 15.72 -3.98
N ALA A 12 15.30 14.54 -4.41
CA ALA A 12 15.35 13.34 -3.59
C ALA A 12 16.80 12.94 -3.27
N PRO A 13 17.08 12.54 -2.02
CA PRO A 13 18.39 11.99 -1.68
C PRO A 13 18.62 10.66 -2.41
N LYS A 14 19.91 10.30 -2.54
CA LYS A 14 20.29 9.03 -3.16
C LYS A 14 19.89 7.86 -2.27
N ALA A 15 19.23 6.86 -2.85
CA ALA A 15 18.86 5.65 -2.11
C ALA A 15 20.10 4.83 -1.72
N ASN A 16 20.06 4.24 -0.52
CA ASN A 16 21.10 3.37 0.02
C ASN A 16 20.56 2.03 0.52
N SER A 17 19.27 1.75 0.30
CA SER A 17 18.59 0.57 0.82
C SER A 17 17.44 0.17 -0.09
N ILE A 18 17.13 -1.12 -0.12
CA ILE A 18 15.92 -1.68 -0.73
C ILE A 18 15.33 -2.67 0.26
N VAL A 19 14.06 -2.47 0.62
CA VAL A 19 13.32 -3.39 1.48
C VAL A 19 12.04 -3.78 0.75
N PRO A 20 11.83 -5.08 0.48
CA PRO A 20 10.57 -5.53 -0.13
C PRO A 20 9.36 -5.14 0.72
N SER A 21 8.32 -4.70 0.06
CA SER A 21 7.06 -4.32 0.70
C SER A 21 5.86 -4.80 -0.11
N VAL A 22 4.70 -4.70 0.49
CA VAL A 22 3.44 -5.14 -0.13
C VAL A 22 2.37 -4.09 0.09
N THR A 23 1.38 -4.08 -0.81
CA THR A 23 0.10 -3.42 -0.61
C THR A 23 -1.01 -4.37 -1.06
N ALA A 24 -2.22 -4.14 -0.59
CA ALA A 24 -3.38 -4.97 -0.93
C ALA A 24 -4.53 -4.12 -1.44
N VAL A 25 -5.12 -4.56 -2.54
CA VAL A 25 -6.46 -4.11 -2.95
C VAL A 25 -7.45 -5.10 -2.33
N VAL A 26 -8.31 -4.61 -1.45
CA VAL A 26 -9.29 -5.40 -0.70
C VAL A 26 -10.69 -4.90 -1.07
N PRO A 27 -11.34 -5.50 -2.08
CA PRO A 27 -12.70 -5.11 -2.45
C PRO A 27 -13.73 -5.80 -1.56
N ASN A 28 -14.85 -5.12 -1.33
CA ASN A 28 -16.03 -5.74 -0.74
C ASN A 28 -17.07 -6.08 -1.84
N GLU A 29 -18.23 -6.60 -1.43
CA GLU A 29 -19.29 -7.00 -2.35
C GLU A 29 -19.88 -5.82 -3.15
N ARG A 30 -19.75 -4.59 -2.64
CA ARG A 30 -20.23 -3.38 -3.31
C ARG A 30 -19.20 -2.80 -4.29
N GLY A 31 -18.03 -3.41 -4.43
CA GLY A 31 -16.94 -2.86 -5.23
C GLY A 31 -16.21 -1.70 -4.56
N GLU A 32 -16.44 -1.47 -3.27
CA GLU A 32 -15.68 -0.51 -2.48
C GLU A 32 -14.31 -1.08 -2.14
N LEU A 33 -13.31 -0.21 -2.06
CA LEU A 33 -11.93 -0.60 -1.76
C LEU A 33 -11.54 -0.15 -0.36
N LEU A 34 -10.86 -1.02 0.36
CA LEU A 34 -10.39 -0.75 1.72
C LEU A 34 -9.20 0.20 1.69
N LEU A 35 -9.36 1.35 2.32
CA LEU A 35 -8.31 2.36 2.45
C LEU A 35 -8.04 2.68 3.91
N VAL A 36 -6.81 3.09 4.18
CA VAL A 36 -6.37 3.54 5.51
C VAL A 36 -5.89 4.97 5.45
N HIS A 37 -6.21 5.76 6.49
CA HIS A 37 -5.69 7.10 6.66
C HIS A 37 -4.46 7.02 7.56
N LYS A 38 -3.28 7.32 7.01
CA LYS A 38 -2.01 7.14 7.73
C LYS A 38 -1.77 8.27 8.72
N THR A 39 -1.29 7.91 9.92
CA THR A 39 -0.96 8.90 10.95
C THR A 39 0.35 9.64 10.69
N ASP A 40 1.26 9.05 9.91
CA ASP A 40 2.60 9.62 9.68
C ASP A 40 2.66 10.71 8.61
N ASN A 41 1.73 10.70 7.64
CA ASN A 41 1.77 11.67 6.53
C ASN A 41 0.40 12.29 6.20
N ASP A 42 -0.64 11.94 6.96
CA ASP A 42 -2.02 12.44 6.75
C ASP A 42 -2.59 12.13 5.35
N LEU A 43 -2.12 11.06 4.73
CA LEU A 43 -2.57 10.62 3.41
C LEU A 43 -3.34 9.32 3.51
N TRP A 44 -4.28 9.13 2.58
CA TRP A 44 -4.95 7.85 2.40
C TRP A 44 -4.10 6.92 1.55
N ALA A 45 -4.16 5.63 1.84
CA ALA A 45 -3.36 4.61 1.17
C ALA A 45 -4.07 3.26 1.17
N LEU A 46 -3.63 2.37 0.30
CA LEU A 46 -3.92 0.94 0.44
C LEU A 46 -3.21 0.40 1.68
N PRO A 47 -3.80 -0.57 2.39
CA PRO A 47 -3.10 -1.21 3.49
C PRO A 47 -1.89 -1.99 2.97
N GLY A 48 -0.81 -2.02 3.77
CA GLY A 48 0.41 -2.72 3.42
C GLY A 48 1.56 -2.32 4.31
N GLY A 49 2.74 -2.83 4.00
CA GLY A 49 3.95 -2.54 4.77
C GLY A 49 5.13 -3.40 4.37
N GLY A 50 6.20 -3.32 5.14
CA GLY A 50 7.45 -4.01 4.89
C GLY A 50 7.40 -5.49 5.23
N MET A 51 8.13 -6.27 4.43
CA MET A 51 8.30 -7.69 4.66
C MET A 51 9.28 -7.93 5.81
N ASP A 52 8.90 -8.79 6.74
CA ASP A 52 9.78 -9.23 7.81
C ASP A 52 10.56 -10.48 7.40
N VAL A 53 11.74 -10.63 7.98
CA VAL A 53 12.53 -11.85 7.81
C VAL A 53 11.71 -13.05 8.29
N GLY A 54 11.65 -14.09 7.45
CA GLY A 54 10.90 -15.30 7.76
C GLY A 54 9.50 -15.35 7.18
N GLU A 55 9.02 -14.23 6.60
CA GLU A 55 7.73 -14.19 5.93
C GLU A 55 7.88 -14.35 4.42
N SER A 56 6.88 -14.96 3.78
CA SER A 56 6.64 -14.75 2.35
C SER A 56 5.89 -13.43 2.13
N MET A 57 5.88 -12.91 0.91
CA MET A 57 5.09 -11.70 0.61
C MET A 57 3.59 -11.90 0.83
N ALA A 58 3.07 -13.09 0.53
CA ALA A 58 1.67 -13.41 0.80
C ALA A 58 1.35 -13.37 2.30
N GLU A 59 2.25 -13.90 3.13
CA GLU A 59 2.12 -13.81 4.59
C GLU A 59 2.21 -12.37 5.08
N THR A 60 3.12 -11.58 4.50
CA THR A 60 3.27 -10.17 4.86
C THR A 60 1.98 -9.39 4.61
N VAL A 61 1.37 -9.55 3.44
CA VAL A 61 0.18 -8.78 3.11
C VAL A 61 -1.01 -9.19 3.99
N VAL A 62 -1.17 -10.46 4.30
CA VAL A 62 -2.21 -10.94 5.21
C VAL A 62 -2.02 -10.33 6.61
N ARG A 63 -0.79 -10.33 7.12
CA ARG A 63 -0.47 -9.74 8.42
C ARG A 63 -0.71 -8.24 8.44
N GLU A 64 -0.21 -7.52 7.46
CA GLU A 64 -0.34 -6.05 7.40
C GLU A 64 -1.79 -5.60 7.28
N VAL A 65 -2.59 -6.26 6.44
CA VAL A 65 -4.03 -5.95 6.33
C VAL A 65 -4.72 -6.17 7.66
N LYS A 66 -4.41 -7.27 8.36
CA LYS A 66 -5.00 -7.55 9.67
C LYS A 66 -4.61 -6.51 10.71
N GLU A 67 -3.33 -6.18 10.79
CA GLU A 67 -2.81 -5.21 11.77
C GLU A 67 -3.37 -3.81 11.54
N GLU A 68 -3.45 -3.37 10.29
CA GLU A 68 -3.86 -2.01 9.98
C GLU A 68 -5.38 -1.82 9.92
N THR A 69 -6.13 -2.86 9.58
CA THR A 69 -7.56 -2.72 9.27
C THR A 69 -8.49 -3.63 10.05
N GLY A 70 -7.99 -4.68 10.66
CA GLY A 70 -8.80 -5.70 11.32
C GLY A 70 -9.39 -6.76 10.39
N ILE A 71 -9.14 -6.66 9.09
CA ILE A 71 -9.75 -7.55 8.08
C ILE A 71 -8.84 -8.75 7.78
N ASP A 72 -9.46 -9.92 7.68
CA ASP A 72 -8.80 -11.17 7.25
C ASP A 72 -8.96 -11.32 5.75
N VAL A 73 -7.86 -11.57 5.05
CA VAL A 73 -7.85 -11.69 3.59
C VAL A 73 -7.06 -12.91 3.12
N VAL A 74 -7.32 -13.33 1.89
CA VAL A 74 -6.48 -14.27 1.14
C VAL A 74 -6.04 -13.61 -0.16
N VAL A 75 -4.79 -13.85 -0.57
CA VAL A 75 -4.25 -13.34 -1.84
C VAL A 75 -4.89 -14.10 -3.00
N THR A 76 -5.36 -13.36 -4.01
CA THR A 76 -5.98 -13.92 -5.21
C THR A 76 -5.23 -13.64 -6.50
N GLY A 77 -4.30 -12.68 -6.49
CA GLY A 77 -3.53 -12.33 -7.68
C GLY A 77 -2.63 -11.13 -7.43
N VAL A 78 -2.06 -10.61 -8.50
CA VAL A 78 -1.11 -9.49 -8.48
C VAL A 78 -1.61 -8.37 -9.36
N VAL A 79 -1.70 -7.16 -8.81
CA VAL A 79 -1.97 -5.93 -9.58
C VAL A 79 -0.72 -5.51 -10.33
N GLY A 80 0.41 -5.47 -9.64
CA GLY A 80 1.66 -5.06 -10.26
C GLY A 80 2.86 -5.08 -9.33
N ILE A 81 4.00 -4.86 -9.96
CA ILE A 81 5.31 -4.72 -9.30
C ILE A 81 5.75 -3.27 -9.48
N TYR A 82 6.09 -2.61 -8.38
CA TYR A 82 6.37 -1.18 -8.32
C TYR A 82 7.78 -0.94 -7.79
N THR A 83 8.69 -0.63 -8.68
CA THR A 83 10.12 -0.48 -8.38
C THR A 83 10.71 0.82 -8.95
N ASN A 84 9.89 1.87 -9.05
CA ASN A 84 10.33 3.17 -9.55
C ASN A 84 11.55 3.67 -8.74
N PRO A 85 12.73 3.83 -9.37
CA PRO A 85 13.92 4.32 -8.66
C PRO A 85 13.80 5.79 -8.22
N ASN A 86 12.81 6.51 -8.73
CA ASN A 86 12.52 7.88 -8.34
C ASN A 86 11.47 7.97 -7.23
N HIS A 87 11.07 6.85 -6.64
CA HIS A 87 10.27 6.79 -5.43
C HIS A 87 11.16 6.32 -4.29
N VAL A 88 11.54 7.25 -3.41
CA VAL A 88 12.41 6.95 -2.27
C VAL A 88 11.80 7.48 -0.99
N MET A 89 12.08 6.80 0.11
CA MET A 89 11.65 7.16 1.45
C MET A 89 12.89 7.38 2.32
N ALA A 90 13.07 8.61 2.80
CA ALA A 90 14.17 8.97 3.70
C ALA A 90 13.70 8.90 5.14
N TYR A 91 14.43 8.14 5.95
CA TYR A 91 14.17 7.99 7.38
C TYR A 91 15.16 8.81 8.20
N ASP A 92 14.80 9.12 9.43
CA ASP A 92 15.63 9.97 10.31
C ASP A 92 16.90 9.29 10.85
N ASP A 93 17.02 7.97 10.65
CA ASP A 93 18.24 7.20 10.98
C ASP A 93 19.29 7.19 9.87
N GLY A 94 19.02 7.86 8.75
CA GLY A 94 19.93 7.91 7.58
C GLY A 94 19.63 6.87 6.50
N GLU A 95 18.68 5.97 6.71
CA GLU A 95 18.24 5.06 5.66
C GLU A 95 17.48 5.85 4.59
N VAL A 96 17.83 5.66 3.32
CA VAL A 96 17.08 6.17 2.17
C VAL A 96 16.69 4.97 1.31
N ARG A 97 15.42 4.60 1.39
CA ARG A 97 14.91 3.36 0.82
C ARG A 97 14.32 3.60 -0.55
N GLN A 98 14.80 2.87 -1.55
CA GLN A 98 14.15 2.81 -2.87
C GLN A 98 12.93 1.91 -2.79
N GLN A 99 11.84 2.31 -3.41
CA GLN A 99 10.61 1.52 -3.44
C GLN A 99 10.81 0.18 -4.15
N CYS A 100 10.36 -0.88 -3.50
CA CYS A 100 10.26 -2.23 -4.04
C CYS A 100 9.00 -2.86 -3.46
N SER A 101 7.90 -2.78 -4.20
CA SER A 101 6.60 -3.20 -3.68
C SER A 101 5.81 -4.03 -4.68
N ILE A 102 5.13 -5.04 -4.18
CA ILE A 102 4.13 -5.78 -4.95
C ILE A 102 2.75 -5.44 -4.40
N CYS A 103 1.84 -5.07 -5.30
CA CYS A 103 0.44 -4.85 -4.97
C CYS A 103 -0.36 -6.10 -5.34
N PHE A 104 -1.04 -6.67 -4.34
CA PHE A 104 -1.84 -7.88 -4.52
C PHE A 104 -3.32 -7.56 -4.62
N THR A 105 -4.03 -8.38 -5.40
CA THR A 105 -5.49 -8.50 -5.24
C THR A 105 -5.77 -9.51 -4.14
N THR A 106 -6.83 -9.26 -3.38
CA THR A 106 -7.23 -10.10 -2.25
C THR A 106 -8.73 -10.30 -2.24
N ARG A 107 -9.17 -11.27 -1.43
CA ARG A 107 -10.57 -11.51 -1.11
C ARG A 107 -10.73 -11.51 0.40
N MET A 108 -11.76 -10.81 0.88
CA MET A 108 -12.09 -10.81 2.30
C MET A 108 -12.56 -12.20 2.74
N LEU A 109 -12.05 -12.63 3.89
CA LEU A 109 -12.51 -13.84 4.58
C LEU A 109 -13.38 -13.51 5.78
N GLY A 110 -13.19 -12.34 6.41
CA GLY A 110 -13.93 -11.93 7.59
C GLY A 110 -13.21 -10.79 8.32
N GLY A 111 -13.51 -10.67 9.61
CA GLY A 111 -12.94 -9.64 10.45
C GLY A 111 -13.85 -8.42 10.59
N GLN A 112 -13.42 -7.45 11.40
CA GLN A 112 -14.13 -6.20 11.64
C GLN A 112 -13.16 -5.04 11.49
N LEU A 113 -13.61 -3.95 10.86
CA LEU A 113 -12.80 -2.75 10.71
C LEU A 113 -12.33 -2.25 12.08
N ALA A 114 -11.03 -2.00 12.18
CA ALA A 114 -10.39 -1.47 13.36
C ALA A 114 -9.22 -0.59 12.96
N THR A 115 -8.99 0.46 13.72
CA THR A 115 -7.80 1.31 13.56
C THR A 115 -6.60 0.72 14.30
N SER A 116 -5.43 1.29 14.08
CA SER A 116 -4.19 0.91 14.75
C SER A 116 -3.41 2.15 15.14
N SER A 117 -2.22 1.98 15.71
CA SER A 117 -1.32 3.12 15.99
C SER A 117 -0.83 3.82 14.71
N GLU A 118 -0.85 3.14 13.59
CA GLU A 118 -0.40 3.67 12.30
C GLU A 118 -1.54 4.21 11.43
N THR A 119 -2.79 3.92 11.77
CA THR A 119 -3.95 4.32 10.98
C THR A 119 -5.01 4.99 11.85
N SER A 120 -5.33 6.25 11.53
CA SER A 120 -6.35 7.01 12.26
C SER A 120 -7.77 6.68 11.79
N GLU A 121 -7.92 6.28 10.54
CA GLU A 121 -9.20 5.90 9.95
C GLU A 121 -9.01 4.70 9.02
N VAL A 122 -10.05 3.88 8.93
CA VAL A 122 -10.11 2.71 8.03
C VAL A 122 -11.51 2.72 7.42
N GLU A 123 -11.59 2.70 6.09
CA GLU A 123 -12.87 2.85 5.40
C GLU A 123 -12.88 2.10 4.09
N PHE A 124 -14.04 1.50 3.75
CA PHE A 124 -14.31 1.05 2.38
C PHE A 124 -14.84 2.23 1.56
N VAL A 125 -14.21 2.49 0.42
CA VAL A 125 -14.46 3.68 -0.40
C VAL A 125 -14.83 3.26 -1.81
N LEU A 126 -15.95 3.79 -2.33
CA LEU A 126 -16.34 3.60 -3.73
C LEU A 126 -15.33 4.28 -4.65
N PRO A 127 -15.01 3.66 -5.81
CA PRO A 127 -14.12 4.29 -6.79
C PRO A 127 -14.52 5.72 -7.17
N ALA A 128 -15.83 6.01 -7.23
CA ALA A 128 -16.33 7.35 -7.53
C ALA A 128 -15.96 8.42 -6.47
N ARG A 129 -15.59 8.01 -5.25
CA ARG A 129 -15.22 8.91 -4.17
C ARG A 129 -13.72 9.14 -4.04
N LEU A 130 -12.90 8.41 -4.80
CA LEU A 130 -11.43 8.46 -4.66
C LEU A 130 -10.87 9.85 -4.93
N ASP A 131 -11.43 10.59 -5.88
CA ASP A 131 -10.95 11.93 -6.23
C ASP A 131 -11.17 12.96 -5.11
N GLY A 132 -12.07 12.66 -4.18
CA GLY A 132 -12.31 13.52 -3.00
C GLY A 132 -11.37 13.26 -1.83
N LEU A 133 -10.50 12.26 -1.93
CA LEU A 133 -9.54 11.90 -0.88
C LEU A 133 -8.13 12.30 -1.28
N ASN A 134 -7.35 12.69 -0.27
CA ASN A 134 -5.93 12.97 -0.46
C ASN A 134 -5.14 11.67 -0.41
N ILE A 135 -5.02 11.00 -1.55
CA ILE A 135 -4.36 9.70 -1.69
C ILE A 135 -2.93 9.92 -2.18
N HIS A 136 -1.96 9.22 -1.60
CA HIS A 136 -0.58 9.26 -2.08
C HIS A 136 -0.53 8.86 -3.57
N PRO A 137 0.21 9.61 -4.42
CA PRO A 137 0.21 9.36 -5.88
C PRO A 137 0.58 7.93 -6.26
N SER A 138 1.54 7.30 -5.56
CA SER A 138 1.93 5.92 -5.84
C SER A 138 0.81 4.92 -5.50
N MET A 139 0.01 5.23 -4.49
CA MET A 139 -1.14 4.40 -4.11
C MET A 139 -2.28 4.56 -5.11
N ARG A 140 -2.54 5.80 -5.56
CA ARG A 140 -3.55 6.05 -6.60
C ARG A 140 -3.20 5.32 -7.88
N LEU A 141 -1.92 5.29 -8.25
CA LEU A 141 -1.45 4.55 -9.43
C LEU A 141 -1.81 3.06 -9.34
N ARG A 142 -1.59 2.44 -8.18
CA ARG A 142 -1.94 1.03 -7.96
C ARG A 142 -3.43 0.79 -8.07
N ILE A 143 -4.24 1.66 -7.48
CA ILE A 143 -5.69 1.57 -7.55
C ILE A 143 -6.17 1.70 -9.00
N ASP A 144 -5.63 2.65 -9.75
CA ASP A 144 -5.98 2.85 -11.15
C ASP A 144 -5.64 1.61 -11.99
N HIS A 145 -4.46 1.01 -11.79
CA HIS A 145 -4.09 -0.23 -12.46
C HIS A 145 -5.06 -1.38 -12.12
N TYR A 146 -5.49 -1.48 -10.87
CA TYR A 146 -6.50 -2.47 -10.48
C TYR A 146 -7.83 -2.23 -11.21
N LEU A 147 -8.29 -0.98 -11.26
CA LEU A 147 -9.57 -0.62 -11.88
C LEU A 147 -9.57 -0.79 -13.41
N GLU A 148 -8.41 -0.72 -14.03
CA GLU A 148 -8.23 -1.00 -15.47
C GLU A 148 -8.49 -2.47 -15.83
N ARG A 149 -8.53 -3.37 -14.86
CA ARG A 149 -8.71 -4.81 -15.05
C ARG A 149 -7.75 -5.40 -16.07
N ARG A 150 -6.47 -5.11 -15.89
CA ARG A 150 -5.41 -5.53 -16.81
C ARG A 150 -5.32 -7.06 -16.86
N SER A 151 -5.09 -7.60 -18.06
CA SER A 151 -4.92 -9.05 -18.26
C SER A 151 -3.58 -9.57 -17.74
N VAL A 152 -2.59 -8.67 -17.64
CA VAL A 152 -1.26 -8.98 -17.08
C VAL A 152 -0.92 -7.93 -16.02
N PRO A 153 -0.13 -8.29 -14.98
CA PRO A 153 0.31 -7.33 -13.98
C PRO A 153 1.12 -6.19 -14.57
N TYR A 154 0.99 -5.01 -13.98
CA TYR A 154 1.88 -3.88 -14.28
C TYR A 154 3.29 -4.19 -13.77
N ILE A 155 4.29 -3.83 -14.56
CA ILE A 155 5.71 -3.97 -14.18
C ILE A 155 6.39 -2.62 -14.41
N GLY A 156 6.85 -2.00 -13.32
CA GLY A 156 7.50 -0.70 -13.43
C GLY A 156 8.14 -0.18 -12.16
#